data_1df64c8304a218fd7f29966935a0ddf0
#
_entry.id   1df64c8304a218fd7f29966935a0ddf0
#
_cell.length_a   1.000
_cell.length_b   1.000
_cell.length_c   1.000
_cell.angle_alpha   90.00
_cell.angle_beta   90.00
_cell.angle_gamma   90.00
#
_symmetry.space_group_name_H-M   'P 1'
#
loop_
_entity.id
_entity.type
_entity.pdbx_description
1 polymer ?
#
loop_
_entity_poly.entity_id
_entity_poly.type
_entity_poly.pdbx_seq_one_letter_code
_entity_poly.pdbx_strand_id
1 'polypeptide(L)'
;ILVLIITCQSGYGQVIQWQSNKDILDIGTQVTVLEDPERKFSINEVSSIPFQSKFKTSGTANLILGYTLSAFWVKFTLENTTGYPLILEISQAGLPDCDLFFKLDSSGPFNSYKAGSNTAFHQRHIKSSFQVFPLMAGKHDYYIRLTTNSGPIPLKIYNQNAYEEKSLSLKFVYGIYLGLMLFVFLSNLFFYFSL
;
A
#
# COMPACT_ATOMS: atom_id res chain seq x y z
N ILE A 1 48.99 -4.70 9.72
CA ILE A 1 48.02 -5.36 8.83
C ILE A 1 46.65 -4.98 9.34
N LEU A 2 46.00 -4.04 8.66
CA LEU A 2 44.62 -3.59 8.98
C LEU A 2 43.67 -4.57 8.28
N VAL A 3 42.98 -5.42 9.06
CA VAL A 3 41.93 -6.30 8.51
C VAL A 3 40.64 -5.51 8.42
N LEU A 4 40.25 -5.12 7.21
CA LEU A 4 38.98 -4.48 6.91
C LEU A 4 37.88 -5.56 6.94
N ILE A 5 37.14 -5.65 8.02
CA ILE A 5 35.95 -6.52 8.12
C ILE A 5 34.84 -5.83 7.34
N ILE A 6 34.61 -6.24 6.09
CA ILE A 6 33.45 -5.87 5.32
C ILE A 6 32.28 -6.68 5.88
N THR A 7 31.47 -6.07 6.76
CA THR A 7 30.19 -6.64 7.16
C THR A 7 29.22 -6.56 5.99
N CYS A 8 29.05 -7.68 5.29
CA CYS A 8 27.96 -7.84 4.33
C CYS A 8 26.63 -7.75 5.11
N GLN A 9 25.97 -6.60 5.07
CA GLN A 9 24.62 -6.47 5.60
C GLN A 9 23.70 -7.26 4.67
N SER A 10 23.37 -8.47 5.08
CA SER A 10 22.33 -9.28 4.46
C SER A 10 21.03 -8.46 4.48
N GLY A 11 20.42 -8.24 3.32
CA GLY A 11 19.21 -7.43 3.13
C GLY A 11 17.96 -8.11 3.70
N TYR A 12 17.96 -8.46 4.98
CA TYR A 12 16.74 -8.78 5.71
C TYR A 12 16.03 -7.47 5.98
N GLY A 13 14.85 -7.27 5.38
CA GLY A 13 14.00 -6.13 5.66
C GLY A 13 13.80 -6.00 7.18
N GLN A 14 13.90 -4.78 7.68
CA GLN A 14 13.68 -4.48 9.09
C GLN A 14 12.25 -4.88 9.47
N VAL A 15 12.07 -5.57 10.61
CA VAL A 15 10.73 -5.87 11.13
C VAL A 15 10.10 -4.55 11.60
N ILE A 16 8.98 -4.20 10.99
CA ILE A 16 8.18 -3.03 11.36
C ILE A 16 7.39 -3.39 12.60
N GLN A 17 7.64 -2.70 13.71
CA GLN A 17 6.90 -2.88 14.94
C GLN A 17 5.81 -1.81 15.05
N TRP A 18 4.56 -2.26 15.15
CA TRP A 18 3.44 -1.38 15.45
C TRP A 18 3.37 -1.09 16.94
N GLN A 19 3.41 0.19 17.30
CA GLN A 19 3.27 0.66 18.69
C GLN A 19 1.83 1.10 18.93
N SER A 20 1.24 0.66 20.03
CA SER A 20 -0.18 0.93 20.37
C SER A 20 -0.53 2.42 20.56
N ASN A 21 0.48 3.27 20.77
CA ASN A 21 0.31 4.72 20.90
C ASN A 21 0.41 5.48 19.57
N LYS A 22 0.53 4.78 18.46
CA LYS A 22 0.59 5.41 17.12
C LYS A 22 -0.73 5.23 16.38
N ASP A 23 -1.17 6.29 15.75
CA ASP A 23 -2.34 6.29 14.89
C ASP A 23 -1.98 6.01 13.44
N ILE A 24 -0.79 6.48 13.02
CA ILE A 24 -0.29 6.41 11.64
C ILE A 24 1.21 6.09 11.65
N LEU A 25 1.64 5.25 10.72
CA LEU A 25 3.04 4.93 10.49
C LEU A 25 3.36 4.93 9.00
N ASP A 26 4.30 5.77 8.58
CA ASP A 26 4.88 5.72 7.24
C ASP A 26 5.94 4.60 7.19
N ILE A 27 5.79 3.67 6.25
CA ILE A 27 6.67 2.50 6.15
C ILE A 27 7.58 2.50 4.92
N GLY A 28 7.53 3.53 4.09
CA GLY A 28 8.26 3.59 2.82
C GLY A 28 9.76 3.33 2.93
N THR A 29 10.43 3.83 3.99
CA THR A 29 11.87 3.60 4.23
C THR A 29 12.21 2.21 4.76
N GLN A 30 11.22 1.47 5.27
CA GLN A 30 11.39 0.18 5.95
C GLN A 30 11.05 -1.01 5.05
N VAL A 31 10.52 -0.73 3.86
CA VAL A 31 10.17 -1.77 2.89
C VAL A 31 11.33 -2.09 1.96
N THR A 32 11.30 -3.28 1.40
CA THR A 32 12.23 -3.71 0.36
C THR A 32 11.49 -3.92 -0.95
N VAL A 33 12.17 -3.67 -2.07
CA VAL A 33 11.59 -3.68 -3.42
C VAL A 33 12.40 -4.59 -4.34
N LEU A 34 11.69 -5.34 -5.18
CA LEU A 34 12.23 -6.16 -6.26
C LEU A 34 11.51 -5.78 -7.56
N GLU A 35 12.26 -5.44 -8.59
CA GLU A 35 11.70 -5.22 -9.93
C GLU A 35 11.51 -6.54 -10.67
N ASP A 36 10.36 -6.67 -11.37
CA ASP A 36 9.99 -7.77 -12.25
C ASP A 36 9.73 -7.20 -13.67
N PRO A 37 10.79 -7.06 -14.48
CA PRO A 37 10.69 -6.42 -15.80
C PRO A 37 9.75 -7.14 -16.76
N GLU A 38 9.69 -8.47 -16.69
CA GLU A 38 8.87 -9.28 -17.56
C GLU A 38 7.48 -9.58 -16.98
N ARG A 39 7.19 -9.14 -15.75
CA ARG A 39 5.92 -9.36 -15.01
C ARG A 39 5.57 -10.84 -14.83
N LYS A 40 6.58 -11.72 -14.75
CA LYS A 40 6.40 -13.18 -14.74
C LYS A 40 6.54 -13.82 -13.37
N PHE A 41 7.14 -13.12 -12.40
CA PHE A 41 7.38 -13.73 -11.09
C PHE A 41 6.07 -13.98 -10.35
N SER A 42 5.95 -15.20 -9.85
CA SER A 42 4.87 -15.63 -8.96
C SER A 42 5.23 -15.34 -7.50
N ILE A 43 4.21 -15.28 -6.63
CA ILE A 43 4.43 -15.10 -5.19
C ILE A 43 5.29 -16.22 -4.60
N ASN A 44 5.15 -17.47 -5.08
CA ASN A 44 5.94 -18.60 -4.59
C ASN A 44 7.42 -18.45 -4.93
N GLU A 45 7.75 -17.93 -6.11
CA GLU A 45 9.13 -17.65 -6.50
C GLU A 45 9.72 -16.51 -5.67
N VAL A 46 8.98 -15.37 -5.60
CA VAL A 46 9.44 -14.16 -4.92
C VAL A 46 9.62 -14.39 -3.41
N SER A 47 8.80 -15.25 -2.81
CA SER A 47 8.93 -15.61 -1.39
C SER A 47 10.04 -16.62 -1.10
N SER A 48 10.63 -17.25 -2.12
CA SER A 48 11.68 -18.25 -1.97
C SER A 48 13.02 -17.64 -1.54
N ILE A 49 13.87 -18.44 -0.89
CA ILE A 49 15.18 -18.00 -0.38
C ILE A 49 16.06 -17.35 -1.47
N PRO A 50 16.17 -17.89 -2.72
CA PRO A 50 17.01 -17.29 -3.76
C PRO A 50 16.56 -15.87 -4.16
N PHE A 51 15.29 -15.54 -4.01
CA PHE A 51 14.77 -14.22 -4.35
C PHE A 51 14.92 -13.21 -3.23
N GLN A 52 15.03 -13.66 -1.96
CA GLN A 52 15.14 -12.75 -0.83
C GLN A 52 16.37 -11.83 -0.90
N SER A 53 17.49 -12.33 -1.44
CA SER A 53 18.70 -11.55 -1.62
C SER A 53 18.62 -10.50 -2.75
N LYS A 54 17.62 -10.60 -3.62
CA LYS A 54 17.43 -9.67 -4.74
C LYS A 54 16.64 -8.43 -4.34
N PHE A 55 15.95 -8.46 -3.20
CA PHE A 55 15.25 -7.30 -2.68
C PHE A 55 16.21 -6.23 -2.22
N LYS A 56 15.93 -4.97 -2.58
CA LYS A 56 16.70 -3.81 -2.19
C LYS A 56 15.87 -2.91 -1.30
N THR A 57 16.45 -2.36 -0.24
CA THR A 57 15.76 -1.39 0.62
C THR A 57 15.39 -0.16 -0.19
N SER A 58 14.17 0.33 -0.02
CA SER A 58 13.66 1.51 -0.72
C SER A 58 14.46 2.78 -0.38
N GLY A 59 14.80 2.97 0.91
CA GLY A 59 15.54 4.13 1.39
C GLY A 59 14.80 5.47 1.31
N THR A 60 13.58 5.50 0.76
CA THR A 60 12.77 6.71 0.57
C THR A 60 11.42 6.59 1.28
N ALA A 61 10.90 7.71 1.82
CA ALA A 61 9.61 7.72 2.49
C ALA A 61 8.45 7.36 1.56
N ASN A 62 8.54 7.77 0.31
CA ASN A 62 7.62 7.37 -0.76
C ASN A 62 8.39 6.56 -1.79
N LEU A 63 7.83 5.44 -2.23
CA LEU A 63 8.45 4.66 -3.28
C LEU A 63 8.45 5.45 -4.59
N ILE A 64 9.61 5.56 -5.22
CA ILE A 64 9.78 6.16 -6.54
C ILE A 64 10.32 5.07 -7.46
N LEU A 65 9.44 4.46 -8.23
CA LEU A 65 9.75 3.30 -9.07
C LEU A 65 10.05 3.67 -10.53
N GLY A 66 9.94 4.96 -10.85
CA GLY A 66 10.16 5.45 -12.21
C GLY A 66 9.02 5.15 -13.18
N TYR A 67 9.19 5.62 -14.40
CA TYR A 67 8.27 5.34 -15.51
C TYR A 67 8.73 4.09 -16.25
N THR A 68 8.10 2.97 -15.97
CA THR A 68 8.47 1.66 -16.52
C THR A 68 7.25 0.77 -16.73
N LEU A 69 7.36 -0.20 -17.60
CA LEU A 69 6.37 -1.24 -17.79
C LEU A 69 6.53 -2.41 -16.79
N SER A 70 7.59 -2.41 -15.99
CA SER A 70 7.85 -3.48 -15.01
C SER A 70 6.71 -3.61 -13.99
N ALA A 71 6.56 -4.79 -13.41
CA ALA A 71 5.90 -4.96 -12.13
C ALA A 71 6.93 -4.83 -10.99
N PHE A 72 6.48 -4.49 -9.81
CA PHE A 72 7.31 -4.39 -8.63
C PHE A 72 6.71 -5.22 -7.50
N TRP A 73 7.59 -5.89 -6.79
CA TRP A 73 7.27 -6.58 -5.56
C TRP A 73 7.83 -5.78 -4.39
N VAL A 74 6.95 -5.38 -3.49
CA VAL A 74 7.29 -4.68 -2.24
C VAL A 74 7.11 -5.65 -1.11
N LYS A 75 8.14 -5.85 -0.28
CA LYS A 75 8.11 -6.75 0.87
C LYS A 75 8.32 -5.97 2.15
N PHE A 76 7.56 -6.33 3.18
CA PHE A 76 7.79 -5.91 4.56
C PHE A 76 7.30 -6.97 5.53
N THR A 77 7.88 -6.99 6.73
CA THR A 77 7.42 -7.80 7.86
C THR A 77 6.82 -6.86 8.89
N LEU A 78 5.58 -7.11 9.30
CA LEU A 78 4.91 -6.34 10.34
C LEU A 78 4.71 -7.21 11.57
N GLU A 79 5.06 -6.66 12.73
CA GLU A 79 4.74 -7.22 14.04
C GLU A 79 3.72 -6.32 14.75
N ASN A 80 2.49 -6.79 14.82
CA ASN A 80 1.35 -6.12 15.43
C ASN A 80 0.93 -6.87 16.70
N THR A 81 1.32 -6.36 17.85
CA THR A 81 1.05 -6.96 19.17
C THR A 81 -0.25 -6.46 19.80
N THR A 82 -0.99 -5.56 19.14
CA THR A 82 -2.19 -4.94 19.75
C THR A 82 -3.43 -5.83 19.74
N GLY A 83 -3.40 -6.94 19.02
CA GLY A 83 -4.56 -7.84 18.85
C GLY A 83 -5.65 -7.32 17.92
N TYR A 84 -5.57 -6.07 17.46
CA TYR A 84 -6.53 -5.47 16.51
C TYR A 84 -5.95 -5.41 15.09
N PRO A 85 -6.80 -5.54 14.06
CA PRO A 85 -6.35 -5.38 12.68
C PRO A 85 -5.91 -3.94 12.43
N LEU A 86 -4.92 -3.79 11.55
CA LEU A 86 -4.45 -2.51 11.05
C LEU A 86 -4.86 -2.34 9.59
N ILE A 87 -4.74 -1.14 9.09
CA ILE A 87 -5.09 -0.80 7.71
C ILE A 87 -3.84 -0.32 6.98
N LEU A 88 -3.46 -1.01 5.91
CA LEU A 88 -2.45 -0.52 4.96
C LEU A 88 -3.15 0.29 3.88
N GLU A 89 -2.70 1.52 3.68
CA GLU A 89 -3.10 2.36 2.57
C GLU A 89 -1.91 2.65 1.66
N ILE A 90 -2.11 2.43 0.38
CA ILE A 90 -1.21 2.86 -0.69
C ILE A 90 -1.87 4.06 -1.35
N SER A 91 -1.40 5.26 -0.98
CA SER A 91 -2.06 6.53 -1.28
C SER A 91 -1.78 7.01 -2.72
N GLN A 92 -1.88 6.10 -3.69
CA GLN A 92 -1.83 6.42 -5.12
C GLN A 92 -3.05 5.81 -5.83
N ALA A 93 -4.00 6.65 -6.24
CA ALA A 93 -5.28 6.21 -6.80
C ALA A 93 -5.16 5.52 -8.18
N GLY A 94 -4.17 5.91 -8.98
CA GLY A 94 -4.02 5.49 -10.39
C GLY A 94 -3.20 4.22 -10.61
N LEU A 95 -2.94 3.40 -9.59
CA LEU A 95 -2.24 2.13 -9.78
C LEU A 95 -3.10 1.16 -10.59
N PRO A 96 -2.61 0.64 -11.74
CA PRO A 96 -3.36 -0.33 -12.54
C PRO A 96 -3.65 -1.62 -11.78
N ASP A 97 -2.62 -2.24 -11.22
CA ASP A 97 -2.71 -3.45 -10.42
C ASP A 97 -2.02 -3.23 -9.09
N CYS A 98 -2.62 -3.73 -8.02
CA CYS A 98 -2.08 -3.68 -6.69
C CYS A 98 -2.65 -4.84 -5.87
N ASP A 99 -1.89 -5.91 -5.73
CA ASP A 99 -2.29 -7.13 -5.04
C ASP A 99 -1.44 -7.32 -3.79
N LEU A 100 -2.08 -7.52 -2.65
CA LEU A 100 -1.42 -7.86 -1.38
C LEU A 100 -1.47 -9.36 -1.18
N PHE A 101 -0.33 -9.98 -0.89
CA PHE A 101 -0.20 -11.41 -0.56
C PHE A 101 0.32 -11.57 0.87
N PHE A 102 -0.25 -12.55 1.59
CA PHE A 102 0.14 -12.88 2.96
C PHE A 102 -0.19 -14.33 3.27
N LYS A 103 0.39 -14.87 4.33
CA LYS A 103 0.05 -16.18 4.86
C LYS A 103 -0.60 -16.03 6.22
N LEU A 104 -1.65 -16.80 6.46
CA LEU A 104 -2.26 -16.93 7.80
C LEU A 104 -1.37 -17.77 8.70
N ASP A 105 -0.89 -18.90 8.18
CA ASP A 105 0.03 -19.81 8.85
C ASP A 105 1.33 -19.90 8.04
N SER A 106 2.47 -20.03 8.71
CA SER A 106 3.79 -20.08 8.08
C SER A 106 3.92 -21.17 7.00
N SER A 107 3.23 -22.28 7.15
CA SER A 107 3.22 -23.43 6.23
C SER A 107 2.04 -23.45 5.24
N GLY A 108 1.06 -22.54 5.42
CA GLY A 108 -0.15 -22.47 4.60
C GLY A 108 0.08 -21.82 3.21
N PRO A 109 -0.96 -21.87 2.36
CA PRO A 109 -0.94 -21.19 1.07
C PRO A 109 -0.97 -19.67 1.26
N PHE A 110 -0.54 -18.94 0.23
CA PHE A 110 -0.72 -17.49 0.18
C PHE A 110 -2.19 -17.15 -0.05
N ASN A 111 -2.70 -16.24 0.76
CA ASN A 111 -3.94 -15.53 0.53
C ASN A 111 -3.65 -14.23 -0.20
N SER A 112 -4.62 -13.68 -0.92
CA SER A 112 -4.44 -12.40 -1.59
C SER A 112 -5.68 -11.52 -1.52
N TYR A 113 -5.45 -10.22 -1.42
CA TYR A 113 -6.42 -9.16 -1.67
C TYR A 113 -6.04 -8.42 -2.92
N LYS A 114 -7.01 -8.18 -3.81
CA LYS A 114 -6.80 -7.48 -5.08
C LYS A 114 -7.34 -6.07 -5.02
N ALA A 115 -6.58 -5.14 -5.60
CA ALA A 115 -6.97 -3.75 -5.78
C ALA A 115 -6.33 -3.20 -7.08
N GLY A 116 -6.44 -1.88 -7.27
CA GLY A 116 -5.97 -1.24 -8.50
C GLY A 116 -7.13 -0.84 -9.41
N SER A 117 -6.85 -0.03 -10.44
CA SER A 117 -7.89 0.44 -11.37
C SER A 117 -8.42 -0.67 -12.29
N ASN A 118 -7.64 -1.74 -12.49
CA ASN A 118 -8.06 -2.92 -13.25
C ASN A 118 -8.99 -3.84 -12.43
N THR A 119 -9.07 -3.66 -11.10
CA THR A 119 -9.97 -4.41 -10.23
C THR A 119 -11.27 -3.64 -10.05
N ALA A 120 -12.40 -4.26 -10.40
CA ALA A 120 -13.71 -3.65 -10.25
C ALA A 120 -13.96 -3.22 -8.78
N PHE A 121 -14.51 -2.03 -8.59
CA PHE A 121 -14.66 -1.41 -7.26
C PHE A 121 -15.41 -2.30 -6.25
N HIS A 122 -16.43 -3.05 -6.72
CA HIS A 122 -17.20 -3.95 -5.87
C HIS A 122 -16.43 -5.21 -5.42
N GLN A 123 -15.35 -5.57 -6.14
CA GLN A 123 -14.50 -6.73 -5.82
C GLN A 123 -13.38 -6.39 -4.82
N ARG A 124 -13.15 -5.10 -4.57
CA ARG A 124 -12.14 -4.67 -3.59
C ARG A 124 -12.62 -4.99 -2.18
N HIS A 125 -11.71 -5.49 -1.37
CA HIS A 125 -12.03 -5.85 0.02
C HIS A 125 -12.47 -4.63 0.84
N ILE A 126 -11.76 -3.50 0.69
CA ILE A 126 -12.15 -2.21 1.26
C ILE A 126 -12.45 -1.24 0.12
N LYS A 127 -13.65 -0.67 0.13
CA LYS A 127 -14.12 0.26 -0.91
C LYS A 127 -13.56 1.66 -0.64
N SER A 128 -12.46 1.99 -1.29
CA SER A 128 -11.77 3.28 -1.18
C SER A 128 -11.27 3.75 -2.53
N SER A 129 -11.03 5.06 -2.65
CA SER A 129 -10.37 5.67 -3.82
C SER A 129 -8.89 5.30 -3.90
N PHE A 130 -8.27 4.96 -2.78
CA PHE A 130 -6.90 4.44 -2.69
C PHE A 130 -6.90 2.91 -2.59
N GLN A 131 -5.73 2.31 -2.73
CA GLN A 131 -5.56 0.88 -2.52
C GLN A 131 -5.42 0.62 -1.02
N VAL A 132 -6.39 -0.09 -0.44
CA VAL A 132 -6.50 -0.27 1.01
C VAL A 132 -6.68 -1.74 1.33
N PHE A 133 -5.90 -2.21 2.30
CA PHE A 133 -5.86 -3.62 2.68
C PHE A 133 -5.87 -3.77 4.21
N PRO A 134 -6.60 -4.74 4.74
CA PRO A 134 -6.50 -5.09 6.16
C PRO A 134 -5.20 -5.86 6.41
N LEU A 135 -4.53 -5.53 7.51
CA LEU A 135 -3.36 -6.26 8.02
C LEU A 135 -3.74 -6.97 9.31
N MET A 136 -3.25 -8.20 9.46
CA MET A 136 -3.56 -9.08 10.58
C MET A 136 -2.82 -8.68 11.86
N ALA A 137 -3.35 -9.06 13.01
CA ALA A 137 -2.62 -9.07 14.27
C ALA A 137 -1.56 -10.19 14.26
N GLY A 138 -0.50 -10.00 15.04
CA GLY A 138 0.65 -10.90 15.08
C GLY A 138 1.77 -10.48 14.17
N LYS A 139 2.71 -11.41 13.92
CA LYS A 139 3.86 -11.18 13.05
C LYS A 139 3.65 -11.88 11.71
N HIS A 140 3.58 -11.07 10.65
CA HIS A 140 3.33 -11.57 9.29
C HIS A 140 4.25 -10.91 8.27
N ASP A 141 4.62 -11.68 7.25
CA ASP A 141 5.28 -11.19 6.04
C ASP A 141 4.23 -10.84 5.00
N TYR A 142 4.34 -9.64 4.46
CA TYR A 142 3.47 -9.11 3.41
C TYR A 142 4.26 -8.86 2.14
N TYR A 143 3.66 -9.23 1.01
CA TYR A 143 4.19 -8.97 -0.32
C TYR A 143 3.13 -8.23 -1.12
N ILE A 144 3.50 -7.09 -1.68
CA ILE A 144 2.62 -6.32 -2.57
C ILE A 144 3.19 -6.43 -3.97
N ARG A 145 2.38 -6.90 -4.91
CA ARG A 145 2.68 -6.81 -6.33
C ARG A 145 1.94 -5.63 -6.91
N LEU A 146 2.66 -4.70 -7.50
CA LEU A 146 2.06 -3.51 -8.09
C LEU A 146 2.67 -3.19 -9.45
N THR A 147 1.87 -2.52 -10.28
CA THR A 147 2.30 -1.86 -11.51
C THR A 147 2.04 -0.38 -11.37
N THR A 148 2.93 0.47 -11.90
CA THR A 148 2.82 1.91 -11.76
C THR A 148 3.05 2.60 -13.09
N ASN A 149 2.37 3.72 -13.29
CA ASN A 149 2.56 4.56 -14.48
C ASN A 149 3.53 5.71 -14.21
N SER A 150 3.67 6.15 -12.97
CA SER A 150 4.64 7.15 -12.49
C SER A 150 4.20 7.73 -11.14
N GLY A 151 5.09 8.50 -10.52
CA GLY A 151 4.82 9.27 -9.30
C GLY A 151 5.17 8.52 -8.02
N PRO A 152 5.17 9.27 -6.90
CA PRO A 152 5.47 8.71 -5.60
C PRO A 152 4.34 7.83 -5.09
N ILE A 153 4.69 6.73 -4.45
CA ILE A 153 3.76 5.76 -3.86
C ILE A 153 3.95 5.78 -2.34
N PRO A 154 3.16 6.57 -1.61
CA PRO A 154 3.18 6.56 -0.15
C PRO A 154 2.58 5.25 0.39
N LEU A 155 3.27 4.64 1.35
CA LEU A 155 2.83 3.44 2.07
C LEU A 155 2.62 3.80 3.54
N LYS A 156 1.37 3.74 4.00
CA LYS A 156 0.99 4.11 5.36
C LYS A 156 0.19 3.02 6.03
N ILE A 157 0.52 2.74 7.28
CA ILE A 157 -0.28 1.88 8.15
C ILE A 157 -1.05 2.76 9.12
N TYR A 158 -2.32 2.47 9.30
CA TYR A 158 -3.24 3.15 10.20
C TYR A 158 -3.80 2.18 11.22
N ASN A 159 -4.11 2.66 12.44
CA ASN A 159 -5.10 1.98 13.25
C ASN A 159 -6.52 2.20 12.67
N GLN A 160 -7.48 1.39 13.08
CA GLN A 160 -8.84 1.43 12.54
C GLN A 160 -9.48 2.82 12.72
N ASN A 161 -9.36 3.41 13.91
CA ASN A 161 -10.00 4.70 14.24
C ASN A 161 -9.43 5.83 13.38
N ALA A 162 -8.11 5.94 13.28
CA ALA A 162 -7.46 6.99 12.49
C ALA A 162 -7.81 6.88 10.99
N TYR A 163 -7.93 5.65 10.48
CA TYR A 163 -8.36 5.44 9.10
C TYR A 163 -9.82 5.87 8.89
N GLU A 164 -10.71 5.54 9.83
CA GLU A 164 -12.12 5.93 9.77
C GLU A 164 -12.29 7.44 9.84
N GLU A 165 -11.62 8.13 10.76
CA GLU A 165 -11.63 9.59 10.87
C GLU A 165 -11.15 10.25 9.58
N LYS A 166 -10.04 9.78 9.01
CA LYS A 166 -9.54 10.25 7.72
C LYS A 166 -10.57 10.04 6.61
N SER A 167 -11.17 8.86 6.54
CA SER A 167 -12.17 8.51 5.52
C SER A 167 -13.42 9.40 5.63
N LEU A 168 -13.88 9.66 6.85
CA LEU A 168 -15.01 10.56 7.11
C LEU A 168 -14.69 12.00 6.71
N SER A 169 -13.52 12.52 7.09
CA SER A 169 -13.06 13.86 6.70
C SER A 169 -13.04 14.04 5.19
N LEU A 170 -12.51 13.08 4.46
CA LEU A 170 -12.48 13.12 2.99
C LEU A 170 -13.91 13.11 2.40
N LYS A 171 -14.79 12.26 2.90
CA LYS A 171 -16.19 12.21 2.44
C LYS A 171 -16.91 13.53 2.72
N PHE A 172 -16.66 14.16 3.86
CA PHE A 172 -17.23 15.45 4.22
C PHE A 172 -16.76 16.56 3.26
N VAL A 173 -15.46 16.65 2.97
CA VAL A 173 -14.90 17.61 2.01
C VAL A 173 -15.50 17.40 0.61
N TYR A 174 -15.58 16.16 0.13
CA TYR A 174 -16.23 15.86 -1.15
C TYR A 174 -17.72 16.21 -1.15
N GLY A 175 -18.42 15.98 -0.04
CA GLY A 175 -19.83 16.36 0.11
C GLY A 175 -20.05 17.87 -0.01
N ILE A 176 -19.21 18.67 0.64
CA ILE A 176 -19.24 20.14 0.52
C ILE A 176 -18.98 20.55 -0.94
N TYR A 177 -17.94 20.00 -1.56
CA TYR A 177 -17.60 20.32 -2.96
C TYR A 177 -18.77 20.02 -3.91
N LEU A 178 -19.36 18.83 -3.81
CA LEU A 178 -20.53 18.45 -4.63
C LEU A 178 -21.73 19.34 -4.35
N GLY A 179 -21.98 19.71 -3.08
CA GLY A 179 -23.05 20.64 -2.71
C GLY A 179 -22.89 22.02 -3.35
N LEU A 180 -21.67 22.56 -3.33
CA LEU A 180 -21.36 23.84 -4.00
C LEU A 180 -21.53 23.75 -5.51
N MET A 181 -21.05 22.69 -6.15
CA MET A 181 -21.22 22.47 -7.59
C MET A 181 -22.69 22.38 -7.98
N LEU A 182 -23.49 21.66 -7.19
CA LEU A 182 -24.94 21.57 -7.40
C LEU A 182 -25.63 22.93 -7.21
N PHE A 183 -25.25 23.68 -6.19
CA PHE A 183 -25.79 25.02 -5.95
C PHE A 183 -25.52 25.95 -7.15
N VAL A 184 -24.30 25.98 -7.64
CA VAL A 184 -23.92 26.79 -8.84
C VAL A 184 -24.71 26.34 -10.04
N PHE A 185 -24.85 25.05 -10.27
CA PHE A 185 -25.63 24.49 -11.38
C PHE A 185 -27.11 24.95 -11.31
N LEU A 186 -27.74 24.76 -10.15
CA LEU A 186 -29.16 25.15 -9.97
C LEU A 186 -29.38 26.67 -10.08
N SER A 187 -28.44 27.47 -9.58
CA SER A 187 -28.51 28.92 -9.72
C SER A 187 -28.43 29.36 -11.18
N ASN A 188 -27.53 28.78 -11.97
CA ASN A 188 -27.45 29.06 -13.41
C ASN A 188 -28.72 28.61 -14.14
N LEU A 189 -29.28 27.46 -13.79
CA LEU A 189 -30.54 26.95 -14.36
C LEU A 189 -31.70 27.89 -14.04
N PHE A 190 -31.79 28.37 -12.79
CA PHE A 190 -32.78 29.34 -12.38
C PHE A 190 -32.71 30.63 -13.19
N PHE A 191 -31.52 31.22 -13.34
CA PHE A 191 -31.33 32.42 -14.15
C PHE A 191 -31.67 32.20 -15.61
N TYR A 192 -31.33 31.04 -16.19
CA TYR A 192 -31.68 30.70 -17.55
C TYR A 192 -33.21 30.69 -17.80
N PHE A 193 -34.00 30.20 -16.89
CA PHE A 193 -35.46 30.15 -17.02
C PHE A 193 -36.17 31.43 -16.54
N SER A 194 -35.48 32.29 -15.80
CA SER A 194 -36.05 33.55 -15.24
C SER A 194 -35.84 34.76 -16.18
N LEU A 195 -34.97 34.65 -17.18
CA LEU A 195 -34.75 35.66 -18.23
C LEU A 195 -35.54 35.31 -19.49
#